data_a964fa89d356bfe37e1139c422b21636
#
_entry.id   a964fa89d356bfe37e1139c422b21636
#
_cell.length_a   1.000
_cell.length_b   1.000
_cell.length_c   1.000
_cell.angle_alpha   90.00
_cell.angle_beta   90.00
_cell.angle_gamma   90.00
#
_symmetry.space_group_name_H-M   'P 1'
#
loop_
_entity.id
_entity.type
_entity.pdbx_description
1 polymer ?
#
loop_
_entity_poly.entity_id
_entity_poly.type
_entity_poly.pdbx_seq_one_letter_code
_entity_poly.pdbx_strand_id
1 'polypeptide(L)'
;MKLFRSIVELQNELFEVRKSGKKVGIVPTMGALHEGHASLVKRSVAENGATVVSVFLNPTQFNDKSDLERYPRTLDADCALLEACGADYVFAPSVEEMYPVEDKRQFEFPRVTTVMEGAHRPGHFNGVCQVVSRLFYIVRPDRAYFGEKDWQQIAVVKAMVRFLKLDVQIVECTTIREADGLAKSSRNTLLSADERAIAPRIYEALQSSREYAKTHTLAETHEYVVSTINAVDGLEVEYFSIVDGDTLLDVANWDDSAYVVGCITVYCGKTPIRLIDHITYKK
;
A
#
# COMPACT_ATOMS: atom_id res chain seq x y z
N MET A 1 1.54 -5.11 -24.55
CA MET A 1 1.69 -4.01 -23.55
C MET A 1 2.66 -2.96 -24.09
N LYS A 2 2.41 -1.64 -23.86
CA LYS A 2 3.33 -0.54 -24.24
C LYS A 2 4.01 0.04 -22.98
N LEU A 3 5.32 0.30 -23.05
CA LEU A 3 6.10 0.95 -22.00
C LEU A 3 6.31 2.43 -22.36
N PHE A 4 5.93 3.34 -21.48
CA PHE A 4 6.13 4.78 -21.59
C PHE A 4 7.08 5.28 -20.51
N ARG A 5 7.99 6.16 -20.89
CA ARG A 5 8.89 6.90 -19.99
C ARG A 5 8.58 8.40 -19.99
N SER A 6 7.91 8.89 -21.02
CA SER A 6 7.50 10.29 -21.18
C SER A 6 6.03 10.48 -20.79
N ILE A 7 5.76 11.52 -20.01
CA ILE A 7 4.40 11.96 -19.65
C ILE A 7 3.61 12.31 -20.89
N VAL A 8 4.21 13.05 -21.82
CA VAL A 8 3.52 13.53 -23.04
C VAL A 8 3.10 12.36 -23.91
N GLU A 9 3.99 11.36 -24.12
CA GLU A 9 3.65 10.19 -24.93
C GLU A 9 2.51 9.37 -24.31
N LEU A 10 2.55 9.13 -22.99
CA LEU A 10 1.48 8.45 -22.29
C LEU A 10 0.16 9.22 -22.39
N GLN A 11 0.18 10.54 -22.19
CA GLN A 11 -1.01 11.37 -22.25
C GLN A 11 -1.65 11.36 -23.65
N ASN A 12 -0.85 11.40 -24.72
CA ASN A 12 -1.33 11.29 -26.09
C ASN A 12 -2.02 9.95 -26.35
N GLU A 13 -1.43 8.85 -25.90
CA GLU A 13 -2.04 7.52 -26.01
C GLU A 13 -3.37 7.44 -25.24
N LEU A 14 -3.38 7.91 -23.99
CA LEU A 14 -4.58 7.89 -23.15
C LEU A 14 -5.68 8.83 -23.66
N PHE A 15 -5.35 9.88 -24.40
CA PHE A 15 -6.32 10.73 -25.07
C PHE A 15 -7.11 9.92 -26.11
N GLU A 16 -6.45 9.13 -26.95
CA GLU A 16 -7.12 8.29 -27.95
C GLU A 16 -7.95 7.17 -27.29
N VAL A 17 -7.46 6.60 -26.17
CA VAL A 17 -8.24 5.63 -25.37
C VAL A 17 -9.56 6.24 -24.92
N ARG A 18 -9.54 7.43 -24.32
CA ARG A 18 -10.77 8.11 -23.84
C ARG A 18 -11.70 8.52 -24.97
N LYS A 19 -11.12 8.98 -26.09
CA LYS A 19 -11.90 9.32 -27.29
C LYS A 19 -12.71 8.11 -27.81
N SER A 20 -12.23 6.89 -27.58
CA SER A 20 -12.97 5.66 -27.88
C SER A 20 -14.03 5.27 -26.82
N GLY A 21 -14.25 6.12 -25.80
CA GLY A 21 -15.24 5.89 -24.74
C GLY A 21 -14.78 4.89 -23.63
N LYS A 22 -13.51 4.48 -23.65
CA LYS A 22 -12.98 3.53 -22.67
C LYS A 22 -12.62 4.22 -21.36
N LYS A 23 -12.93 3.57 -20.23
CA LYS A 23 -12.47 3.94 -18.89
C LYS A 23 -11.04 3.50 -18.66
N VAL A 24 -10.32 4.27 -17.86
CA VAL A 24 -8.92 4.05 -17.54
C VAL A 24 -8.76 3.70 -16.06
N GLY A 25 -8.16 2.55 -15.76
CA GLY A 25 -7.71 2.17 -14.43
C GLY A 25 -6.23 2.48 -14.23
N ILE A 26 -5.82 2.82 -12.99
CA ILE A 26 -4.41 2.92 -12.61
C ILE A 26 -4.09 2.02 -11.43
N VAL A 27 -2.92 1.40 -11.47
CA VAL A 27 -2.29 0.69 -10.34
C VAL A 27 -0.96 1.36 -10.03
N PRO A 28 -0.88 2.24 -9.01
CA PRO A 28 0.37 2.85 -8.59
C PRO A 28 1.28 1.84 -7.91
N THR A 29 2.53 1.69 -8.38
CA THR A 29 3.55 0.82 -7.77
C THR A 29 4.93 1.46 -7.76
N MET A 30 5.82 0.92 -6.95
CA MET A 30 7.24 1.30 -6.93
C MET A 30 8.15 0.33 -7.70
N GLY A 31 7.57 -0.68 -8.37
CA GLY A 31 8.32 -1.80 -8.95
C GLY A 31 8.56 -2.94 -7.95
N ALA A 32 9.44 -3.89 -8.30
CA ALA A 32 9.65 -5.14 -7.59
C ALA A 32 8.33 -5.88 -7.34
N LEU A 33 7.61 -6.11 -8.44
CA LEU A 33 6.24 -6.59 -8.41
C LEU A 33 6.14 -8.05 -7.98
N HIS A 34 5.06 -8.38 -7.31
CA HIS A 34 4.73 -9.73 -6.83
C HIS A 34 3.24 -10.01 -7.05
N GLU A 35 2.78 -11.21 -6.70
CA GLU A 35 1.39 -11.65 -6.90
C GLU A 35 0.35 -10.71 -6.25
N GLY A 36 0.69 -10.04 -5.15
CA GLY A 36 -0.16 -8.98 -4.57
C GLY A 36 -0.43 -7.86 -5.59
N HIS A 37 0.61 -7.34 -6.24
CA HIS A 37 0.44 -6.33 -7.30
C HIS A 37 -0.28 -6.92 -8.53
N ALA A 38 0.05 -8.16 -8.91
CA ALA A 38 -0.63 -8.84 -10.03
C ALA A 38 -2.15 -8.94 -9.80
N SER A 39 -2.62 -9.16 -8.57
CA SER A 39 -4.04 -9.20 -8.26
C SER A 39 -4.74 -7.85 -8.48
N LEU A 40 -4.08 -6.73 -8.13
CA LEU A 40 -4.58 -5.37 -8.40
C LEU A 40 -4.71 -5.12 -9.91
N VAL A 41 -3.67 -5.49 -10.66
CA VAL A 41 -3.62 -5.32 -12.12
C VAL A 41 -4.73 -6.13 -12.80
N LYS A 42 -4.86 -7.43 -12.47
CA LYS A 42 -5.92 -8.28 -13.02
C LYS A 42 -7.32 -7.74 -12.72
N ARG A 43 -7.54 -7.19 -11.53
CA ARG A 43 -8.80 -6.54 -11.17
C ARG A 43 -9.02 -5.27 -12.01
N SER A 44 -8.01 -4.44 -12.17
CA SER A 44 -8.08 -3.24 -13.01
C SER A 44 -8.40 -3.60 -14.46
N VAL A 45 -7.74 -4.61 -15.02
CA VAL A 45 -7.98 -5.11 -16.40
C VAL A 45 -9.42 -5.59 -16.57
N ALA A 46 -9.97 -6.29 -15.58
CA ALA A 46 -11.34 -6.79 -15.63
C ALA A 46 -12.41 -5.69 -15.54
N GLU A 47 -12.09 -4.56 -14.88
CA GLU A 47 -13.07 -3.50 -14.58
C GLU A 47 -12.95 -2.26 -15.48
N ASN A 48 -11.90 -2.15 -16.32
CA ASN A 48 -11.66 -0.97 -17.16
C ASN A 48 -11.40 -1.34 -18.62
N GLY A 49 -11.51 -0.37 -19.50
CA GLY A 49 -11.20 -0.53 -20.92
C GLY A 49 -9.72 -0.37 -21.26
N ALA A 50 -8.93 0.18 -20.31
CA ALA A 50 -7.49 0.26 -20.38
C ALA A 50 -6.90 0.34 -18.95
N THR A 51 -5.78 -0.31 -18.72
CA THR A 51 -5.07 -0.33 -17.42
C THR A 51 -3.65 0.21 -17.58
N VAL A 52 -3.34 1.24 -16.79
CA VAL A 52 -2.00 1.80 -16.61
C VAL A 52 -1.41 1.29 -15.30
N VAL A 53 -0.19 0.78 -15.34
CA VAL A 53 0.57 0.47 -14.11
C VAL A 53 1.77 1.40 -14.05
N SER A 54 1.90 2.19 -12.98
CA SER A 54 3.12 2.95 -12.77
C SER A 54 4.17 2.09 -12.08
N VAL A 55 5.41 2.17 -12.57
CA VAL A 55 6.61 1.58 -11.95
C VAL A 55 7.56 2.74 -11.68
N PHE A 56 7.40 3.36 -10.51
CA PHE A 56 8.17 4.55 -10.14
C PHE A 56 8.58 4.52 -8.67
N LEU A 57 9.89 4.38 -8.45
CA LEU A 57 10.47 4.44 -7.11
C LEU A 57 10.57 5.92 -6.67
N ASN A 58 9.55 6.37 -5.92
CA ASN A 58 9.43 7.76 -5.51
C ASN A 58 10.36 8.11 -4.35
N PRO A 59 11.39 8.96 -4.55
CA PRO A 59 12.34 9.28 -3.49
C PRO A 59 11.73 10.09 -2.35
N THR A 60 10.68 10.88 -2.61
CA THR A 60 10.12 11.81 -1.62
C THR A 60 9.35 11.13 -0.49
N GLN A 61 8.99 9.86 -0.63
CA GLN A 61 8.28 9.09 0.40
C GLN A 61 9.19 8.23 1.29
N PHE A 62 10.51 8.23 1.04
CA PHE A 62 11.48 7.50 1.84
C PHE A 62 12.09 8.41 2.91
N ASN A 63 11.92 8.03 4.18
CA ASN A 63 12.55 8.70 5.31
C ASN A 63 14.01 8.26 5.48
N ASP A 64 14.29 7.01 5.16
CA ASP A 64 15.61 6.41 5.21
C ASP A 64 16.19 6.24 3.80
N LYS A 65 17.32 6.90 3.55
CA LYS A 65 18.05 6.80 2.28
C LYS A 65 18.53 5.37 2.01
N SER A 66 18.87 4.62 3.06
CA SER A 66 19.32 3.24 2.94
C SER A 66 18.21 2.29 2.47
N ASP A 67 16.95 2.56 2.87
CA ASP A 67 15.77 1.81 2.37
C ASP A 67 15.54 2.09 0.87
N LEU A 68 15.69 3.36 0.46
CA LEU A 68 15.61 3.75 -0.95
C LEU A 68 16.71 3.10 -1.81
N GLU A 69 17.94 3.06 -1.31
CA GLU A 69 19.10 2.48 -2.03
C GLU A 69 18.96 0.96 -2.18
N ARG A 70 18.50 0.28 -1.13
CA ARG A 70 18.32 -1.18 -1.11
C ARG A 70 17.03 -1.64 -1.79
N TYR A 71 16.12 -0.71 -2.13
CA TYR A 71 14.85 -1.09 -2.75
C TYR A 71 15.09 -1.76 -4.12
N PRO A 72 14.52 -2.95 -4.38
CA PRO A 72 14.78 -3.71 -5.61
C PRO A 72 14.32 -2.94 -6.86
N ARG A 73 15.11 -3.03 -7.94
CA ARG A 73 14.82 -2.42 -9.24
C ARG A 73 14.82 -3.51 -10.31
N THR A 74 13.64 -3.93 -10.75
CA THR A 74 13.43 -5.14 -11.57
C THR A 74 12.52 -4.87 -12.77
N LEU A 75 12.70 -3.73 -13.47
CA LEU A 75 11.77 -3.26 -14.49
C LEU A 75 11.44 -4.31 -15.56
N ASP A 76 12.42 -5.08 -16.03
CA ASP A 76 12.20 -6.07 -17.08
C ASP A 76 11.31 -7.22 -16.57
N ALA A 77 11.58 -7.71 -15.36
CA ALA A 77 10.74 -8.73 -14.70
C ALA A 77 9.34 -8.19 -14.38
N ASP A 78 9.26 -6.92 -13.95
CA ASP A 78 8.00 -6.24 -13.69
C ASP A 78 7.16 -6.15 -14.98
N CYS A 79 7.77 -5.74 -16.10
CA CYS A 79 7.10 -5.69 -17.40
C CYS A 79 6.59 -7.06 -17.84
N ALA A 80 7.40 -8.12 -17.69
CA ALA A 80 6.95 -9.48 -18.03
C ALA A 80 5.74 -9.93 -17.21
N LEU A 81 5.75 -9.65 -15.89
CA LEU A 81 4.61 -9.92 -15.01
C LEU A 81 3.37 -9.14 -15.42
N LEU A 82 3.52 -7.84 -15.72
CA LEU A 82 2.42 -6.95 -16.10
C LEU A 82 1.79 -7.36 -17.44
N GLU A 83 2.60 -7.75 -18.41
CA GLU A 83 2.13 -8.28 -19.69
C GLU A 83 1.33 -9.57 -19.51
N ALA A 84 1.82 -10.50 -18.66
CA ALA A 84 1.09 -11.73 -18.31
C ALA A 84 -0.22 -11.44 -17.56
N CYS A 85 -0.34 -10.32 -16.85
CA CYS A 85 -1.58 -9.89 -16.20
C CYS A 85 -2.55 -9.17 -17.15
N GLY A 86 -2.15 -8.84 -18.38
CA GLY A 86 -2.97 -8.17 -19.37
C GLY A 86 -3.00 -6.63 -19.23
N ALA A 87 -2.02 -6.03 -18.55
CA ALA A 87 -1.89 -4.56 -18.51
C ALA A 87 -1.69 -3.99 -19.92
N ASP A 88 -2.33 -2.87 -20.22
CA ASP A 88 -2.18 -2.19 -21.52
C ASP A 88 -0.92 -1.34 -21.56
N TYR A 89 -0.65 -0.63 -20.46
CA TYR A 89 0.39 0.38 -20.37
C TYR A 89 1.20 0.28 -19.09
N VAL A 90 2.52 0.41 -19.23
CA VAL A 90 3.46 0.63 -18.12
C VAL A 90 3.98 2.05 -18.21
N PHE A 91 3.95 2.77 -17.11
CA PHE A 91 4.53 4.09 -16.98
C PHE A 91 5.72 4.04 -16.02
N ALA A 92 6.94 4.11 -16.58
CA ALA A 92 8.19 4.03 -15.82
C ALA A 92 9.06 5.28 -16.07
N PRO A 93 8.65 6.46 -15.58
CA PRO A 93 9.37 7.71 -15.78
C PRO A 93 10.65 7.77 -14.94
N SER A 94 11.56 8.68 -15.32
CA SER A 94 12.66 9.08 -14.44
C SER A 94 12.17 10.05 -13.34
N VAL A 95 13.05 10.32 -12.36
CA VAL A 95 12.75 11.30 -11.30
C VAL A 95 12.59 12.71 -11.90
N GLU A 96 13.43 13.06 -12.88
CA GLU A 96 13.40 14.35 -13.57
C GLU A 96 12.12 14.53 -14.40
N GLU A 97 11.61 13.46 -15.03
CA GLU A 97 10.34 13.48 -15.74
C GLU A 97 9.17 13.66 -14.76
N MET A 98 9.20 12.95 -13.63
CA MET A 98 8.18 13.10 -12.60
C MET A 98 8.26 14.42 -11.86
N TYR A 99 9.45 14.93 -11.60
CA TYR A 99 9.68 16.15 -10.83
C TYR A 99 10.67 17.08 -11.54
N PRO A 100 10.28 17.69 -12.69
CA PRO A 100 11.15 18.67 -13.39
C PRO A 100 11.42 19.91 -12.54
N VAL A 101 10.54 20.15 -11.55
CA VAL A 101 10.68 21.12 -10.47
C VAL A 101 10.28 20.42 -9.19
N GLU A 102 10.98 20.75 -8.08
CA GLU A 102 10.67 20.22 -6.77
C GLU A 102 9.19 20.42 -6.40
N ASP A 103 8.53 19.37 -5.96
CA ASP A 103 7.14 19.45 -5.48
C ASP A 103 7.12 19.91 -4.01
N LYS A 104 6.79 21.19 -3.79
CA LYS A 104 6.72 21.83 -2.47
C LYS A 104 5.34 21.76 -1.82
N ARG A 105 4.36 21.07 -2.46
CA ARG A 105 3.04 20.92 -1.88
C ARG A 105 3.11 20.16 -0.56
N GLN A 106 2.34 20.64 0.41
CA GLN A 106 2.17 19.98 1.70
C GLN A 106 0.74 19.47 1.81
N PHE A 107 0.61 18.22 2.18
CA PHE A 107 -0.66 17.53 2.40
C PHE A 107 -0.77 17.18 3.88
N GLU A 108 -1.60 17.94 4.58
CA GLU A 108 -1.83 17.74 6.01
C GLU A 108 -3.26 17.25 6.24
N PHE A 109 -3.36 16.02 6.68
CA PHE A 109 -4.60 15.39 7.08
C PHE A 109 -4.43 14.83 8.51
N PRO A 110 -4.47 15.68 9.57
CA PRO A 110 -4.03 15.32 10.91
C PRO A 110 -4.62 14.03 11.45
N ARG A 111 -5.85 13.66 11.05
CA ARG A 111 -6.51 12.42 11.50
C ARG A 111 -5.93 11.15 10.88
N VAL A 112 -5.35 11.22 9.69
CA VAL A 112 -4.91 10.04 8.95
C VAL A 112 -3.42 10.04 8.62
N THR A 113 -2.71 11.18 8.77
CA THR A 113 -1.29 11.30 8.45
C THR A 113 -0.37 11.35 9.67
N THR A 114 -0.90 11.42 10.90
CA THR A 114 -0.12 11.62 12.13
C THR A 114 -0.19 10.46 13.12
N VAL A 115 -0.92 9.41 12.80
CA VAL A 115 -1.04 8.19 13.61
C VAL A 115 -0.27 7.04 12.95
N MET A 116 -0.06 5.93 13.63
CA MET A 116 0.53 4.70 13.11
C MET A 116 1.77 4.95 12.22
N GLU A 117 1.77 4.53 10.94
CA GLU A 117 2.88 4.79 10.00
C GLU A 117 3.25 6.27 9.91
N GLY A 118 2.27 7.18 9.98
CA GLY A 118 2.53 8.62 9.93
C GLY A 118 3.31 9.14 11.13
N ALA A 119 3.09 8.58 12.32
CA ALA A 119 3.84 8.90 13.54
C ALA A 119 5.28 8.36 13.48
N HIS A 120 5.45 7.14 12.95
CA HIS A 120 6.75 6.45 12.88
C HIS A 120 7.57 6.84 11.63
N ARG A 121 6.93 7.44 10.62
CA ARG A 121 7.57 7.84 9.35
C ARG A 121 7.22 9.30 8.98
N PRO A 122 7.75 10.30 9.69
CA PRO A 122 7.46 11.71 9.41
C PRO A 122 7.73 12.08 7.94
N GLY A 123 6.79 12.75 7.27
CA GLY A 123 6.90 13.15 5.86
C GLY A 123 6.53 12.07 4.83
N HIS A 124 6.47 10.80 5.22
CA HIS A 124 6.14 9.69 4.32
C HIS A 124 4.84 9.93 3.54
N PHE A 125 3.76 10.20 4.24
CA PHE A 125 2.45 10.39 3.59
C PHE A 125 2.36 11.68 2.78
N ASN A 126 3.14 12.70 3.09
CA ASN A 126 3.26 13.85 2.20
C ASN A 126 3.87 13.42 0.85
N GLY A 127 4.94 12.64 0.86
CA GLY A 127 5.55 12.09 -0.36
C GLY A 127 4.59 11.17 -1.14
N VAL A 128 3.81 10.34 -0.44
CA VAL A 128 2.76 9.51 -1.07
C VAL A 128 1.70 10.39 -1.75
N CYS A 129 1.20 11.43 -1.08
CA CYS A 129 0.23 12.35 -1.67
C CYS A 129 0.80 13.10 -2.88
N GLN A 130 2.06 13.54 -2.82
CA GLN A 130 2.74 14.19 -3.94
C GLN A 130 2.77 13.28 -5.17
N VAL A 131 3.28 12.06 -5.03
CA VAL A 131 3.41 11.15 -6.19
C VAL A 131 2.06 10.67 -6.70
N VAL A 132 1.15 10.26 -5.83
CA VAL A 132 -0.15 9.72 -6.25
C VAL A 132 -1.02 10.79 -6.90
N SER A 133 -1.07 12.01 -6.34
CA SER A 133 -1.79 13.11 -6.97
C SER A 133 -1.21 13.45 -8.34
N ARG A 134 0.13 13.44 -8.48
CA ARG A 134 0.78 13.68 -9.76
C ARG A 134 0.45 12.61 -10.78
N LEU A 135 0.49 11.33 -10.39
CA LEU A 135 0.06 10.22 -11.24
C LEU A 135 -1.41 10.38 -11.67
N PHE A 136 -2.30 10.83 -10.77
CA PHE A 136 -3.70 11.08 -11.10
C PHE A 136 -3.88 12.24 -12.07
N TYR A 137 -3.09 13.31 -11.96
CA TYR A 137 -3.11 14.40 -12.96
C TYR A 137 -2.55 13.97 -14.32
N ILE A 138 -1.55 13.09 -14.35
CA ILE A 138 -0.96 12.57 -15.59
C ILE A 138 -1.93 11.61 -16.28
N VAL A 139 -2.40 10.61 -15.54
CA VAL A 139 -3.20 9.50 -16.09
C VAL A 139 -4.68 9.86 -16.16
N ARG A 140 -5.22 10.70 -15.29
CA ARG A 140 -6.64 11.03 -15.12
C ARG A 140 -7.52 9.77 -15.09
N PRO A 141 -7.27 8.85 -14.15
CA PRO A 141 -7.96 7.57 -14.13
C PRO A 141 -9.40 7.71 -13.66
N ASP A 142 -10.30 6.82 -14.14
CA ASP A 142 -11.64 6.62 -13.58
C ASP A 142 -11.55 5.84 -12.24
N ARG A 143 -10.61 4.87 -12.15
CA ARG A 143 -10.40 4.05 -10.96
C ARG A 143 -8.91 3.90 -10.64
N ALA A 144 -8.60 3.88 -9.35
CA ALA A 144 -7.24 3.63 -8.86
C ALA A 144 -7.27 2.51 -7.81
N TYR A 145 -6.41 1.51 -7.97
CA TYR A 145 -6.42 0.26 -7.21
C TYR A 145 -5.30 0.24 -6.18
N PHE A 146 -5.66 -0.03 -4.91
CA PHE A 146 -4.73 -0.10 -3.78
C PHE A 146 -4.98 -1.35 -2.95
N GLY A 147 -3.92 -1.97 -2.44
CA GLY A 147 -4.01 -3.13 -1.59
C GLY A 147 -4.31 -2.78 -0.14
N GLU A 148 -5.26 -3.50 0.48
CA GLU A 148 -5.66 -3.33 1.89
C GLU A 148 -4.50 -3.55 2.88
N LYS A 149 -3.42 -4.23 2.47
CA LYS A 149 -2.21 -4.36 3.30
C LYS A 149 -1.70 -3.01 3.79
N ASP A 150 -1.71 -2.01 2.93
CA ASP A 150 -1.30 -0.64 3.23
C ASP A 150 -2.52 0.21 3.63
N TRP A 151 -3.24 -0.23 4.68
CA TRP A 151 -4.55 0.28 5.11
C TRP A 151 -4.57 1.80 5.28
N GLN A 152 -3.63 2.33 6.06
CA GLN A 152 -3.53 3.77 6.29
C GLN A 152 -3.26 4.55 4.99
N GLN A 153 -2.47 4.01 4.06
CA GLN A 153 -2.24 4.65 2.76
C GLN A 153 -3.55 4.84 1.99
N ILE A 154 -4.47 3.88 2.04
CA ILE A 154 -5.79 4.01 1.39
C ILE A 154 -6.57 5.17 2.00
N ALA A 155 -6.61 5.27 3.33
CA ALA A 155 -7.29 6.38 4.02
C ALA A 155 -6.69 7.74 3.65
N VAL A 156 -5.35 7.84 3.60
CA VAL A 156 -4.63 9.05 3.18
C VAL A 156 -4.94 9.42 1.73
N VAL A 157 -4.91 8.45 0.81
CA VAL A 157 -5.22 8.69 -0.61
C VAL A 157 -6.67 9.13 -0.78
N LYS A 158 -7.63 8.52 -0.08
CA LYS A 158 -9.03 8.96 -0.06
C LYS A 158 -9.19 10.40 0.46
N ALA A 159 -8.45 10.76 1.52
CA ALA A 159 -8.44 12.13 2.04
C ALA A 159 -7.88 13.12 1.02
N MET A 160 -6.78 12.79 0.35
CA MET A 160 -6.17 13.57 -0.71
C MET A 160 -7.11 13.77 -1.91
N VAL A 161 -7.78 12.71 -2.35
CA VAL A 161 -8.76 12.76 -3.47
C VAL A 161 -9.90 13.73 -3.15
N ARG A 162 -10.46 13.64 -1.93
CA ARG A 162 -11.50 14.58 -1.47
C ARG A 162 -10.99 16.03 -1.40
N PHE A 163 -9.80 16.22 -0.85
CA PHE A 163 -9.17 17.56 -0.71
C PHE A 163 -8.93 18.21 -2.07
N LEU A 164 -8.40 17.46 -3.03
CA LEU A 164 -8.10 17.93 -4.38
C LEU A 164 -9.33 17.90 -5.31
N LYS A 165 -10.47 17.40 -4.82
CA LYS A 165 -11.73 17.26 -5.58
C LYS A 165 -11.52 16.50 -6.91
N LEU A 166 -10.73 15.42 -6.86
CA LEU A 166 -10.48 14.59 -8.03
C LEU A 166 -11.64 13.63 -8.26
N ASP A 167 -12.04 13.47 -9.51
CA ASP A 167 -13.06 12.49 -9.93
C ASP A 167 -12.37 11.16 -10.24
N VAL A 168 -12.01 10.43 -9.18
CA VAL A 168 -11.39 9.11 -9.25
C VAL A 168 -11.96 8.22 -8.15
N GLN A 169 -12.40 7.02 -8.52
CA GLN A 169 -12.84 6.01 -7.57
C GLN A 169 -11.63 5.25 -7.01
N ILE A 170 -11.43 5.27 -5.70
CA ILE A 170 -10.43 4.43 -5.03
C ILE A 170 -11.03 3.06 -4.80
N VAL A 171 -10.37 2.03 -5.35
CA VAL A 171 -10.77 0.63 -5.25
C VAL A 171 -9.81 -0.09 -4.29
N GLU A 172 -10.36 -0.57 -3.19
CA GLU A 172 -9.66 -1.38 -2.21
C GLU A 172 -9.60 -2.83 -2.67
N CYS A 173 -8.43 -3.46 -2.56
CA CYS A 173 -8.22 -4.83 -2.99
C CYS A 173 -7.65 -5.65 -1.84
N THR A 174 -8.26 -6.80 -1.61
CA THR A 174 -7.90 -7.71 -0.52
C THR A 174 -6.42 -8.09 -0.54
N THR A 175 -5.81 -8.14 0.64
CA THR A 175 -4.42 -8.54 0.83
C THR A 175 -4.19 -9.97 0.34
N ILE A 176 -3.26 -10.15 -0.60
CA ILE A 176 -2.79 -11.47 -1.04
C ILE A 176 -1.70 -11.95 -0.10
N ARG A 177 -1.79 -13.22 0.27
CA ARG A 177 -0.89 -13.86 1.24
C ARG A 177 -0.14 -15.03 0.61
N GLU A 178 1.00 -15.38 1.20
CA GLU A 178 1.68 -16.65 0.97
C GLU A 178 0.83 -17.82 1.53
N ALA A 179 1.17 -19.05 1.16
CA ALA A 179 0.45 -20.24 1.63
C ALA A 179 0.45 -20.39 3.17
N ASP A 180 1.45 -19.84 3.84
CA ASP A 180 1.61 -19.82 5.30
C ASP A 180 0.97 -18.59 5.97
N GLY A 181 0.27 -17.75 5.22
CA GLY A 181 -0.45 -16.58 5.72
C GLY A 181 0.32 -15.27 5.70
N LEU A 182 1.65 -15.27 5.51
CA LEU A 182 2.42 -14.02 5.44
C LEU A 182 1.90 -13.12 4.31
N ALA A 183 1.63 -11.86 4.61
CA ALA A 183 1.22 -10.89 3.59
C ALA A 183 2.31 -10.71 2.54
N LYS A 184 1.96 -10.78 1.25
CA LYS A 184 2.93 -10.60 0.17
C LYS A 184 3.48 -9.19 0.16
N SER A 185 4.81 -9.09 0.12
CA SER A 185 5.56 -7.82 0.12
C SER A 185 6.88 -8.01 -0.64
N SER A 186 7.31 -6.96 -1.36
CA SER A 186 8.66 -6.93 -1.95
C SER A 186 9.76 -7.03 -0.89
N ARG A 187 9.49 -6.61 0.36
CA ARG A 187 10.43 -6.76 1.48
C ARG A 187 10.61 -8.20 1.95
N ASN A 188 9.71 -9.12 1.63
CA ASN A 188 9.86 -10.53 1.99
C ASN A 188 11.10 -11.17 1.35
N THR A 189 11.57 -10.65 0.23
CA THR A 189 12.81 -11.11 -0.44
C THR A 189 14.08 -10.74 0.31
N LEU A 190 13.99 -9.84 1.29
CA LEU A 190 15.12 -9.40 2.12
C LEU A 190 15.29 -10.29 3.37
N LEU A 191 14.27 -11.10 3.70
CA LEU A 191 14.30 -12.01 4.86
C LEU A 191 15.29 -13.15 4.62
N SER A 192 16.13 -13.46 5.59
CA SER A 192 16.87 -14.72 5.65
C SER A 192 15.91 -15.90 5.78
N ALA A 193 16.41 -17.14 5.63
CA ALA A 193 15.58 -18.34 5.78
C ALA A 193 14.95 -18.44 7.19
N ASP A 194 15.69 -18.10 8.23
CA ASP A 194 15.20 -18.14 9.61
C ASP A 194 14.15 -17.06 9.87
N GLU A 195 14.40 -15.83 9.40
CA GLU A 195 13.45 -14.72 9.48
C GLU A 195 12.17 -15.01 8.70
N ARG A 196 12.30 -15.59 7.49
CA ARG A 196 11.16 -16.01 6.68
C ARG A 196 10.31 -17.07 7.37
N ALA A 197 10.93 -17.98 8.14
CA ALA A 197 10.24 -19.05 8.87
C ALA A 197 9.39 -18.51 10.03
N ILE A 198 9.81 -17.43 10.69
CA ILE A 198 9.08 -16.84 11.83
C ILE A 198 8.08 -15.74 11.41
N ALA A 199 8.28 -15.09 10.27
CA ALA A 199 7.44 -13.98 9.81
C ALA A 199 5.92 -14.31 9.73
N PRO A 200 5.46 -15.53 9.36
CA PRO A 200 4.04 -15.91 9.36
C PRO A 200 3.36 -15.84 10.74
N ARG A 201 4.14 -15.90 11.83
CA ARG A 201 3.61 -15.79 13.21
C ARG A 201 2.86 -14.47 13.43
N ILE A 202 3.19 -13.43 12.66
CA ILE A 202 2.48 -12.15 12.69
C ILE A 202 1.00 -12.37 12.33
N TYR A 203 0.73 -12.99 11.19
CA TYR A 203 -0.66 -13.21 10.75
C TYR A 203 -1.38 -14.27 11.59
N GLU A 204 -0.67 -15.28 12.06
CA GLU A 204 -1.25 -16.28 12.99
C GLU A 204 -1.77 -15.60 14.26
N ALA A 205 -0.98 -14.69 14.86
CA ALA A 205 -1.39 -13.93 16.03
C ALA A 205 -2.60 -13.03 15.73
N LEU A 206 -2.60 -12.34 14.58
CA LEU A 206 -3.73 -11.52 14.13
C LEU A 206 -4.99 -12.36 13.91
N GLN A 207 -4.90 -13.51 13.28
CA GLN A 207 -6.05 -14.40 13.10
C GLN A 207 -6.59 -14.92 14.43
N SER A 208 -5.72 -15.37 15.32
CA SER A 208 -6.11 -15.87 16.64
C SER A 208 -6.76 -14.77 17.47
N SER A 209 -6.30 -13.54 17.34
CA SER A 209 -6.89 -12.39 18.05
C SER A 209 -8.34 -12.11 17.67
N ARG A 210 -8.81 -12.47 16.46
CA ARG A 210 -10.23 -12.35 16.07
C ARG A 210 -11.15 -13.23 16.90
N GLU A 211 -10.70 -14.44 17.21
CA GLU A 211 -11.48 -15.33 18.09
C GLU A 211 -11.40 -14.84 19.54
N TYR A 212 -10.23 -14.39 19.99
CA TYR A 212 -10.01 -13.83 21.31
C TYR A 212 -10.91 -12.60 21.57
N ALA A 213 -10.99 -11.71 20.59
CA ALA A 213 -11.81 -10.48 20.64
C ALA A 213 -13.31 -10.73 20.88
N LYS A 214 -13.83 -11.93 20.58
CA LYS A 214 -15.25 -12.26 20.78
C LYS A 214 -15.67 -12.28 22.26
N THR A 215 -14.74 -12.48 23.17
CA THR A 215 -14.98 -12.65 24.62
C THR A 215 -14.13 -11.71 25.48
N HIS A 216 -13.27 -10.90 24.88
CA HIS A 216 -12.35 -10.02 25.57
C HIS A 216 -12.48 -8.58 25.13
N THR A 217 -12.05 -7.67 25.97
CA THR A 217 -12.02 -6.24 25.69
C THR A 217 -10.99 -5.92 24.59
N LEU A 218 -11.12 -4.73 24.04
CA LEU A 218 -10.17 -4.20 23.05
C LEU A 218 -8.73 -4.11 23.63
N ALA A 219 -8.60 -3.64 24.88
CA ALA A 219 -7.31 -3.55 25.55
C ALA A 219 -6.65 -4.93 25.76
N GLU A 220 -7.44 -5.93 26.21
CA GLU A 220 -6.95 -7.31 26.36
C GLU A 220 -6.56 -7.91 24.99
N THR A 221 -7.33 -7.62 23.93
CA THR A 221 -7.02 -8.08 22.58
C THR A 221 -5.74 -7.44 22.04
N HIS A 222 -5.53 -6.15 22.30
CA HIS A 222 -4.30 -5.46 21.96
C HIS A 222 -3.09 -6.10 22.65
N GLU A 223 -3.16 -6.29 23.97
CA GLU A 223 -2.08 -6.92 24.76
C GLU A 223 -1.80 -8.36 24.29
N TYR A 224 -2.86 -9.13 23.98
CA TYR A 224 -2.72 -10.49 23.44
C TYR A 224 -1.90 -10.51 22.15
N VAL A 225 -2.17 -9.61 21.19
CA VAL A 225 -1.43 -9.56 19.91
C VAL A 225 0.02 -9.18 20.16
N VAL A 226 0.26 -8.10 20.91
CA VAL A 226 1.61 -7.59 21.17
C VAL A 226 2.45 -8.61 21.92
N SER A 227 1.93 -9.19 23.00
CA SER A 227 2.67 -10.20 23.80
C SER A 227 2.91 -11.49 23.02
N THR A 228 1.93 -11.94 22.22
CA THR A 228 2.08 -13.17 21.41
C THR A 228 3.17 -13.02 20.35
N ILE A 229 3.24 -11.87 19.67
CA ILE A 229 4.28 -11.65 18.66
C ILE A 229 5.64 -11.43 19.30
N ASN A 230 5.74 -10.61 20.35
CA ASN A 230 6.99 -10.33 21.05
C ASN A 230 7.57 -11.56 21.80
N ALA A 231 6.77 -12.61 22.03
CA ALA A 231 7.26 -13.88 22.56
C ALA A 231 8.03 -14.72 21.52
N VAL A 232 7.99 -14.35 20.24
CA VAL A 232 8.73 -15.01 19.16
C VAL A 232 10.10 -14.36 19.04
N ASP A 233 11.18 -15.11 19.30
CA ASP A 233 12.53 -14.59 19.12
C ASP A 233 12.76 -14.10 17.68
N GLY A 234 13.25 -12.88 17.56
CA GLY A 234 13.44 -12.21 16.26
C GLY A 234 12.24 -11.41 15.72
N LEU A 235 11.12 -11.34 16.45
CA LEU A 235 10.01 -10.43 16.15
C LEU A 235 9.86 -9.37 17.25
N GLU A 236 9.64 -8.12 16.85
CA GLU A 236 9.39 -6.99 17.73
C GLU A 236 8.29 -6.09 17.16
N VAL A 237 7.20 -5.93 17.91
CA VAL A 237 6.10 -5.06 17.51
C VAL A 237 6.51 -3.59 17.65
N GLU A 238 6.55 -2.85 16.55
CA GLU A 238 6.76 -1.39 16.60
C GLU A 238 5.50 -0.68 17.08
N TYR A 239 4.36 -1.05 16.51
CA TYR A 239 3.03 -0.64 17.00
C TYR A 239 1.98 -1.67 16.59
N PHE A 240 0.92 -1.74 17.35
CA PHE A 240 -0.36 -2.35 17.00
C PHE A 240 -1.47 -1.38 17.40
N SER A 241 -2.32 -0.97 16.47
CA SER A 241 -3.42 -0.03 16.72
C SER A 241 -4.73 -0.64 16.27
N ILE A 242 -5.74 -0.63 17.15
CA ILE A 242 -7.11 -1.05 16.83
C ILE A 242 -7.93 0.23 16.67
N VAL A 243 -8.41 0.47 15.46
CA VAL A 243 -8.97 1.75 15.05
C VAL A 243 -10.28 1.56 14.27
N ASP A 244 -11.05 2.64 14.16
CA ASP A 244 -12.12 2.74 13.17
C ASP A 244 -11.53 2.66 11.75
N GLY A 245 -12.05 1.75 10.93
CA GLY A 245 -11.47 1.42 9.62
C GLY A 245 -11.56 2.53 8.57
N ASP A 246 -12.48 3.48 8.74
CA ASP A 246 -12.66 4.60 7.81
C ASP A 246 -11.92 5.87 8.24
N THR A 247 -11.92 6.17 9.54
CA THR A 247 -11.40 7.42 10.09
C THR A 247 -10.01 7.31 10.69
N LEU A 248 -9.57 6.07 11.00
CA LEU A 248 -8.35 5.73 11.74
C LEU A 248 -8.28 6.34 13.15
N LEU A 249 -9.43 6.73 13.70
CA LEU A 249 -9.53 7.16 15.10
C LEU A 249 -9.50 5.95 16.02
N ASP A 250 -8.84 6.11 17.16
CA ASP A 250 -8.85 5.09 18.20
C ASP A 250 -10.29 4.78 18.64
N VAL A 251 -10.58 3.51 18.86
CA VAL A 251 -11.81 3.02 19.45
C VAL A 251 -11.51 2.51 20.87
N ALA A 252 -12.36 2.84 21.84
CA ALA A 252 -12.20 2.41 23.22
C ALA A 252 -12.94 1.10 23.50
N ASN A 253 -14.03 0.85 22.77
CA ASN A 253 -14.85 -0.35 22.89
C ASN A 253 -15.23 -0.87 21.50
N TRP A 254 -15.55 -2.17 21.40
CA TRP A 254 -15.97 -2.81 20.14
C TRP A 254 -17.21 -2.18 19.50
N ASP A 255 -18.06 -1.51 20.30
CA ASP A 255 -19.31 -0.88 19.82
C ASP A 255 -19.17 0.58 19.42
N ASP A 256 -17.99 1.18 19.61
CA ASP A 256 -17.72 2.57 19.22
C ASP A 256 -17.70 2.76 17.69
N SER A 257 -17.50 1.67 16.93
CA SER A 257 -17.50 1.69 15.46
C SER A 257 -18.17 0.44 14.88
N ALA A 258 -18.81 0.62 13.73
CA ALA A 258 -19.31 -0.50 12.92
C ALA A 258 -18.19 -1.18 12.11
N TYR A 259 -17.06 -0.50 11.93
CA TYR A 259 -15.92 -1.01 11.16
C TYR A 259 -14.63 -0.88 11.96
N VAL A 260 -14.14 -1.98 12.52
CA VAL A 260 -12.94 -2.00 13.38
C VAL A 260 -11.83 -2.81 12.75
N VAL A 261 -10.65 -2.19 12.64
CA VAL A 261 -9.45 -2.77 12.02
C VAL A 261 -8.26 -2.67 12.95
N GLY A 262 -7.49 -3.75 13.06
CA GLY A 262 -6.17 -3.76 13.70
C GLY A 262 -5.08 -3.58 12.63
N CYS A 263 -4.23 -2.57 12.79
CA CYS A 263 -3.08 -2.31 11.93
C CYS A 263 -1.79 -2.52 12.71
N ILE A 264 -0.83 -3.24 12.14
CA ILE A 264 0.41 -3.61 12.83
C ILE A 264 1.64 -3.36 11.98
N THR A 265 2.72 -2.99 12.64
CA THR A 265 4.08 -3.06 12.11
C THR A 265 4.96 -3.86 13.06
N VAL A 266 5.72 -4.78 12.50
CA VAL A 266 6.63 -5.67 13.23
C VAL A 266 8.01 -5.60 12.59
N TYR A 267 9.04 -5.42 13.40
CA TYR A 267 10.41 -5.62 13.00
C TYR A 267 10.73 -7.12 13.03
N CYS A 268 11.33 -7.62 11.96
CA CYS A 268 11.73 -9.02 11.81
C CYS A 268 13.25 -9.10 11.61
N GLY A 269 13.93 -9.83 12.47
CA GLY A 269 15.34 -10.16 12.35
C GLY A 269 16.31 -9.18 13.01
N LYS A 270 17.60 -9.56 12.98
CA LYS A 270 18.71 -8.79 13.57
C LYS A 270 19.04 -7.51 12.79
N THR A 271 18.89 -7.54 11.46
CA THR A 271 18.88 -6.34 10.62
C THR A 271 17.42 -6.05 10.31
N PRO A 272 16.73 -5.27 11.17
CA PRO A 272 15.29 -5.33 11.27
C PRO A 272 14.63 -4.92 9.96
N ILE A 273 13.83 -5.84 9.41
CA ILE A 273 12.97 -5.60 8.25
C ILE A 273 11.58 -5.28 8.76
N ARG A 274 11.05 -4.11 8.40
CA ARG A 274 9.68 -3.70 8.76
C ARG A 274 8.66 -4.46 7.91
N LEU A 275 7.85 -5.26 8.57
CA LEU A 275 6.70 -5.97 8.00
C LEU A 275 5.42 -5.34 8.52
N ILE A 276 4.50 -5.04 7.61
CA ILE A 276 3.19 -4.48 7.95
C ILE A 276 2.08 -5.45 7.60
N ASP A 277 1.02 -5.45 8.40
CA ASP A 277 -0.19 -6.23 8.14
C ASP A 277 -1.41 -5.57 8.79
N HIS A 278 -2.59 -6.13 8.55
CA HIS A 278 -3.83 -5.70 9.17
C HIS A 278 -4.78 -6.88 9.39
N ILE A 279 -5.77 -6.65 10.24
CA ILE A 279 -6.87 -7.58 10.50
C ILE A 279 -8.18 -6.82 10.69
N THR A 280 -9.27 -7.29 10.07
CA THR A 280 -10.60 -6.74 10.31
C THR A 280 -11.28 -7.53 11.41
N TYR A 281 -11.66 -6.84 12.48
CA TYR A 281 -12.43 -7.43 13.61
C TYR A 281 -13.92 -7.36 13.38
N LYS A 282 -14.41 -6.23 12.85
CA LYS A 282 -15.83 -5.94 12.63
C LYS A 282 -15.99 -5.16 11.33
N LYS A 283 -17.03 -5.49 10.55
CA LYS A 283 -17.40 -4.78 9.30
C LYS A 283 -18.88 -4.97 9.01
#